data_88439e80713e524ca2f742adfc017838
#
_entry.id   88439e80713e524ca2f742adfc017838
#
_cell.length_a   1.000
_cell.length_b   1.000
_cell.length_c   1.000
_cell.angle_alpha   90.00
_cell.angle_beta   90.00
_cell.angle_gamma   90.00
#
_symmetry.space_group_name_H-M   'P 1'
#
loop_
_entity.id
_entity.type
_entity.pdbx_description
1 polymer ?
#
loop_
_entity_poly.entity_id
_entity_poly.type
_entity_poly.pdbx_seq_one_letter_code
_entity_poly.pdbx_strand_id
1 'polypeptide(L)'
;MANHPEPENAISSFPMLSASECFAWLTVFGMEAVAIVTLNALTIIVYLKERSLHRRSMYLVIHLAIVDMFVGASVIIESWKLGNICDFWMIHRNPFSLLIFALYRAFPTASAINLGAISLERTHATFRPFQHCLIKKKIFGATIAIVWITTGLISTSFFLVNVLHSQALHIFDISWFSFFLFCNLIIVISYSSIAVKLVSGTQPHHHGATNRERVLTKTLFFVTVVSLLLVLPYIISKTLENMSLPTYKMISRGTYFRLNNFLLFLCYANSLVNPVLYAFRIPEFKKALFSVFHRRSQPAQVFPLN
;
A
#
# COMPACT_ATOMS: atom_id res chain seq x y z
N MET A 1 -1.24 62.64 -34.46
CA MET A 1 -1.84 61.34 -34.06
C MET A 1 -0.70 60.39 -33.77
N ALA A 2 -0.38 60.22 -32.51
CA ALA A 2 0.71 59.36 -32.05
C ALA A 2 0.09 58.03 -31.67
N ASN A 3 0.50 56.95 -32.37
CA ASN A 3 0.16 55.58 -32.03
C ASN A 3 0.99 55.19 -30.81
N HIS A 4 0.36 55.03 -29.66
CA HIS A 4 0.92 54.30 -28.52
C HIS A 4 0.81 52.80 -28.81
N PRO A 5 1.90 52.03 -28.74
CA PRO A 5 1.77 50.59 -28.68
C PRO A 5 1.23 50.20 -27.31
N GLU A 6 0.13 49.42 -27.29
CA GLU A 6 -0.32 48.72 -26.11
C GLU A 6 0.78 47.78 -25.58
N PRO A 7 0.95 47.70 -24.24
CA PRO A 7 1.87 46.72 -23.69
C PRO A 7 1.29 45.30 -23.92
N GLU A 8 1.94 44.54 -24.80
CA GLU A 8 1.75 43.08 -24.87
C GLU A 8 1.84 42.51 -23.44
N ASN A 9 0.74 41.96 -23.01
CA ASN A 9 0.67 41.17 -21.80
C ASN A 9 1.66 39.99 -21.97
N ALA A 10 2.88 40.19 -21.51
CA ALA A 10 3.80 39.12 -21.23
C ALA A 10 3.15 38.27 -20.13
N ILE A 11 2.31 37.31 -20.56
CA ILE A 11 1.94 36.18 -19.75
C ILE A 11 3.28 35.49 -19.43
N SER A 12 3.81 35.80 -18.26
CA SER A 12 5.00 35.13 -17.73
C SER A 12 4.67 33.64 -17.66
N SER A 13 5.07 32.90 -18.68
CA SER A 13 5.14 31.46 -18.68
C SER A 13 6.19 31.06 -17.65
N PHE A 14 5.81 31.05 -16.38
CA PHE A 14 6.60 30.37 -15.36
C PHE A 14 6.75 28.92 -15.82
N PRO A 15 7.96 28.39 -16.00
CA PRO A 15 8.14 26.99 -16.34
C PRO A 15 7.48 26.16 -15.25
N MET A 16 6.41 25.46 -15.60
CA MET A 16 5.51 24.84 -14.63
C MET A 16 6.22 23.82 -13.76
N LEU A 17 7.23 23.14 -14.28
CA LEU A 17 8.06 22.15 -13.58
C LEU A 17 9.37 22.01 -14.37
N SER A 18 10.49 21.84 -13.68
CA SER A 18 11.73 21.53 -14.35
C SER A 18 11.67 20.10 -14.93
N ALA A 19 12.07 19.93 -16.18
CA ALA A 19 12.15 18.60 -16.80
C ALA A 19 13.03 17.65 -15.97
N SER A 20 14.09 18.15 -15.33
CA SER A 20 14.95 17.36 -14.44
C SER A 20 14.22 16.86 -13.20
N GLU A 21 13.34 17.66 -12.59
CA GLU A 21 12.51 17.21 -11.47
C GLU A 21 11.50 16.14 -11.89
N CYS A 22 10.92 16.29 -13.07
CA CYS A 22 10.03 15.29 -13.63
C CYS A 22 10.74 13.95 -13.88
N PHE A 23 11.92 13.98 -14.49
CA PHE A 23 12.72 12.78 -14.69
C PHE A 23 13.16 12.15 -13.36
N ALA A 24 13.53 12.95 -12.36
CA ALA A 24 13.90 12.44 -11.05
C ALA A 24 12.72 11.69 -10.39
N TRP A 25 11.52 12.24 -10.40
CA TRP A 25 10.35 11.57 -9.83
C TRP A 25 9.93 10.33 -10.63
N LEU A 26 9.99 10.35 -11.95
CA LEU A 26 9.75 9.17 -12.79
C LEU A 26 10.72 8.04 -12.45
N THR A 27 12.01 8.37 -12.25
CA THR A 27 13.03 7.39 -11.85
C THR A 27 12.75 6.83 -10.46
N VAL A 28 12.41 7.69 -9.49
CA VAL A 28 12.09 7.29 -8.11
C VAL A 28 10.89 6.33 -8.10
N PHE A 29 9.78 6.68 -8.74
CA PHE A 29 8.61 5.81 -8.82
C PHE A 29 8.88 4.53 -9.61
N GLY A 30 9.67 4.59 -10.68
CA GLY A 30 10.09 3.39 -11.43
C GLY A 30 10.88 2.41 -10.55
N MET A 31 11.86 2.90 -9.79
CA MET A 31 12.63 2.09 -8.86
C MET A 31 11.75 1.53 -7.74
N GLU A 32 10.85 2.35 -7.20
CA GLU A 32 9.90 1.94 -6.16
C GLU A 32 8.98 0.81 -6.64
N ALA A 33 8.42 0.92 -7.85
CA ALA A 33 7.58 -0.11 -8.44
C ALA A 33 8.33 -1.45 -8.56
N VAL A 34 9.56 -1.43 -9.08
CA VAL A 34 10.40 -2.64 -9.20
C VAL A 34 10.69 -3.24 -7.83
N ALA A 35 11.03 -2.42 -6.84
CA ALA A 35 11.30 -2.88 -5.48
C ALA A 35 10.05 -3.51 -4.84
N ILE A 36 8.88 -2.88 -4.95
CA ILE A 36 7.61 -3.41 -4.44
C ILE A 36 7.32 -4.78 -5.04
N VAL A 37 7.34 -4.90 -6.37
CA VAL A 37 7.06 -6.18 -7.05
C VAL A 37 8.07 -7.25 -6.66
N THR A 38 9.36 -6.93 -6.66
CA THR A 38 10.41 -7.90 -6.38
C THR A 38 10.37 -8.43 -4.95
N LEU A 39 10.23 -7.54 -3.95
CA LEU A 39 10.23 -7.93 -2.55
C LEU A 39 8.97 -8.73 -2.17
N ASN A 40 7.81 -8.35 -2.71
CA ASN A 40 6.58 -9.09 -2.46
C ASN A 40 6.54 -10.42 -3.20
N ALA A 41 7.04 -10.51 -4.44
CA ALA A 41 7.23 -11.78 -5.14
C ALA A 41 8.16 -12.72 -4.37
N LEU A 42 9.28 -12.20 -3.85
CA LEU A 42 10.19 -12.97 -3.02
C LEU A 42 9.51 -13.49 -1.74
N THR A 43 8.67 -12.68 -1.11
CA THR A 43 7.86 -13.09 0.05
C THR A 43 6.96 -14.28 -0.28
N ILE A 44 6.29 -14.25 -1.43
CA ILE A 44 5.43 -15.34 -1.89
C ILE A 44 6.27 -16.61 -2.17
N ILE A 45 7.41 -16.47 -2.84
CA ILE A 45 8.31 -17.60 -3.13
C ILE A 45 8.81 -18.27 -1.85
N VAL A 46 9.24 -17.49 -0.86
CA VAL A 46 9.69 -17.98 0.44
C VAL A 46 8.57 -18.75 1.14
N TYR A 47 7.35 -18.18 1.15
CA TYR A 47 6.19 -18.85 1.74
C TYR A 47 5.87 -20.17 1.05
N LEU A 48 5.87 -20.22 -0.28
CA LEU A 48 5.55 -21.43 -1.03
C LEU A 48 6.59 -22.55 -0.81
N LYS A 49 7.85 -22.19 -0.62
CA LYS A 49 8.94 -23.16 -0.41
C LYS A 49 9.02 -23.68 1.03
N GLU A 50 8.65 -22.87 2.01
CA GLU A 50 8.86 -23.19 3.42
C GLU A 50 7.56 -23.60 4.11
N ARG A 51 7.38 -24.93 4.28
CA ARG A 51 6.16 -25.49 4.91
C ARG A 51 5.93 -25.03 6.34
N SER A 52 6.98 -24.65 7.08
CA SER A 52 6.87 -24.15 8.46
C SER A 52 6.08 -22.83 8.55
N LEU A 53 6.00 -22.08 7.42
CA LEU A 53 5.23 -20.86 7.29
C LEU A 53 3.74 -21.08 6.92
N HIS A 54 3.34 -22.31 6.55
CA HIS A 54 1.97 -22.63 6.11
C HIS A 54 0.97 -22.69 7.29
N ARG A 55 0.93 -21.63 8.10
CA ARG A 55 -0.01 -21.49 9.20
C ARG A 55 -1.24 -20.69 8.77
N ARG A 56 -2.36 -20.92 9.47
CA ARG A 56 -3.63 -20.21 9.18
C ARG A 56 -3.49 -18.70 9.22
N SER A 57 -2.74 -18.18 10.19
CA SER A 57 -2.47 -16.75 10.37
C SER A 57 -1.65 -16.13 9.24
N MET A 58 -0.98 -16.93 8.43
CA MET A 58 -0.19 -16.44 7.30
C MET A 58 -1.00 -16.24 6.02
N TYR A 59 -2.23 -16.75 5.92
CA TYR A 59 -3.04 -16.60 4.69
C TYR A 59 -3.30 -15.14 4.32
N LEU A 60 -3.69 -14.30 5.29
CA LEU A 60 -3.91 -12.87 5.05
C LEU A 60 -2.59 -12.13 4.78
N VAL A 61 -1.48 -12.57 5.38
CA VAL A 61 -0.14 -11.98 5.15
C VAL A 61 0.33 -12.25 3.72
N ILE A 62 0.11 -13.48 3.21
CA ILE A 62 0.45 -13.82 1.82
C ILE A 62 -0.49 -13.14 0.84
N HIS A 63 -1.77 -13.06 1.17
CA HIS A 63 -2.71 -12.29 0.37
C HIS A 63 -2.31 -10.82 0.31
N LEU A 64 -1.80 -10.23 1.41
CA LEU A 64 -1.25 -8.88 1.41
C LEU A 64 -0.07 -8.75 0.43
N ALA A 65 0.87 -9.70 0.46
CA ALA A 65 2.00 -9.68 -0.48
C ALA A 65 1.55 -9.76 -1.96
N ILE A 66 0.50 -10.54 -2.25
CA ILE A 66 -0.09 -10.60 -3.61
C ILE A 66 -0.71 -9.23 -3.97
N VAL A 67 -1.48 -8.63 -3.08
CA VAL A 67 -2.09 -7.32 -3.31
C VAL A 67 -1.02 -6.24 -3.46
N ASP A 68 0.03 -6.26 -2.64
CA ASP A 68 1.12 -5.29 -2.70
C ASP A 68 1.93 -5.40 -4.01
N MET A 69 2.05 -6.58 -4.62
CA MET A 69 2.58 -6.69 -5.99
C MET A 69 1.73 -5.88 -6.99
N PHE A 70 0.40 -5.92 -6.86
CA PHE A 70 -0.49 -5.11 -7.71
C PHE A 70 -0.42 -3.62 -7.36
N VAL A 71 -0.11 -3.25 -6.11
CA VAL A 71 0.22 -1.85 -5.77
C VAL A 71 1.43 -1.37 -6.57
N GLY A 72 2.44 -2.23 -6.82
CA GLY A 72 3.53 -1.91 -7.73
C GLY A 72 3.06 -1.52 -9.15
N ALA A 73 2.01 -2.18 -9.67
CA ALA A 73 1.37 -1.77 -10.92
C ALA A 73 0.70 -0.40 -10.82
N SER A 74 0.11 -0.06 -9.66
CA SER A 74 -0.43 1.29 -9.43
C SER A 74 0.65 2.36 -9.47
N VAL A 75 1.86 2.08 -8.98
CA VAL A 75 3.00 3.02 -9.06
C VAL A 75 3.42 3.25 -10.52
N ILE A 76 3.36 2.23 -11.38
CA ILE A 76 3.61 2.38 -12.82
C ILE A 76 2.55 3.29 -13.46
N ILE A 77 1.28 3.10 -13.11
CA ILE A 77 0.17 3.96 -13.60
C ILE A 77 0.36 5.40 -13.10
N GLU A 78 0.82 5.59 -11.86
CA GLU A 78 1.17 6.93 -11.35
C GLU A 78 2.29 7.58 -12.14
N SER A 79 3.35 6.82 -12.46
CA SER A 79 4.43 7.31 -13.33
C SER A 79 3.90 7.74 -14.71
N TRP A 80 2.95 6.99 -15.26
CA TRP A 80 2.29 7.34 -16.52
C TRP A 80 1.50 8.64 -16.42
N LYS A 81 0.73 8.86 -15.32
CA LYS A 81 0.04 10.11 -15.03
C LYS A 81 1.02 11.27 -14.85
N LEU A 82 2.11 11.03 -14.12
CA LEU A 82 3.16 12.02 -13.89
C LEU A 82 3.79 12.51 -15.21
N GLY A 83 4.07 11.61 -16.15
CA GLY A 83 4.59 11.97 -17.45
C GLY A 83 3.63 12.85 -18.28
N ASN A 84 2.30 12.65 -18.10
CA ASN A 84 1.31 13.56 -18.68
C ASN A 84 1.29 14.95 -17.99
N ILE A 85 1.49 15.01 -16.67
CA ILE A 85 1.60 16.27 -15.92
C ILE A 85 2.87 17.05 -16.33
N CYS A 86 3.92 16.33 -16.71
CA CYS A 86 5.20 16.85 -17.17
C CYS A 86 5.25 17.13 -18.69
N ASP A 87 4.13 17.02 -19.39
CA ASP A 87 4.00 17.25 -20.85
C ASP A 87 4.89 16.33 -21.71
N PHE A 88 5.32 15.17 -21.19
CA PHE A 88 6.08 14.19 -21.97
C PHE A 88 5.21 13.38 -22.94
N TRP A 89 3.93 13.19 -22.59
CA TRP A 89 2.90 12.56 -23.42
C TRP A 89 1.50 12.98 -22.97
N MET A 90 0.52 12.79 -23.85
CA MET A 90 -0.88 13.11 -23.56
C MET A 90 -1.68 11.85 -23.22
N ILE A 91 -2.47 11.91 -22.16
CA ILE A 91 -3.43 10.89 -21.81
C ILE A 91 -4.81 11.32 -22.31
N HIS A 92 -5.30 10.61 -23.33
CA HIS A 92 -6.67 10.83 -23.83
C HIS A 92 -7.68 10.22 -22.86
N ARG A 93 -8.71 11.00 -22.51
CA ARG A 93 -9.81 10.52 -21.68
C ARG A 93 -10.74 9.65 -22.51
N ASN A 94 -10.58 8.34 -22.40
CA ASN A 94 -11.41 7.32 -23.03
C ASN A 94 -11.78 6.22 -21.99
N PRO A 95 -12.75 5.34 -22.28
CA PRO A 95 -13.16 4.29 -21.33
C PRO A 95 -12.01 3.41 -20.85
N PHE A 96 -11.02 3.15 -21.71
CA PHE A 96 -9.86 2.34 -21.36
C PHE A 96 -8.96 3.04 -20.33
N SER A 97 -8.64 4.32 -20.50
CA SER A 97 -7.88 5.08 -19.53
C SER A 97 -8.63 5.22 -18.19
N LEU A 98 -9.96 5.38 -18.22
CA LEU A 98 -10.79 5.41 -17.02
C LEU A 98 -10.77 4.06 -16.27
N LEU A 99 -10.77 2.94 -16.98
CA LEU A 99 -10.63 1.61 -16.41
C LEU A 99 -9.26 1.45 -15.73
N ILE A 100 -8.18 1.88 -16.38
CA ILE A 100 -6.83 1.87 -15.80
C ILE A 100 -6.79 2.69 -14.50
N PHE A 101 -7.42 3.87 -14.48
CA PHE A 101 -7.49 4.69 -13.27
C PHE A 101 -8.39 4.09 -12.17
N ALA A 102 -9.40 3.32 -12.53
CA ALA A 102 -10.17 2.56 -11.55
C ALA A 102 -9.33 1.44 -10.91
N LEU A 103 -8.54 0.72 -11.70
CA LEU A 103 -7.60 -0.30 -11.22
C LEU A 103 -6.48 0.31 -10.35
N TYR A 104 -5.96 1.45 -10.75
CA TYR A 104 -4.99 2.22 -9.96
C TYR A 104 -5.47 2.50 -8.53
N ARG A 105 -6.76 2.81 -8.34
CA ARG A 105 -7.36 3.00 -7.01
C ARG A 105 -7.69 1.69 -6.30
N ALA A 106 -7.98 0.63 -7.06
CA ALA A 106 -8.38 -0.66 -6.50
C ALA A 106 -7.28 -1.27 -5.62
N PHE A 107 -6.06 -1.33 -6.10
CA PHE A 107 -5.02 -2.10 -5.43
C PHE A 107 -4.57 -1.50 -4.09
N PRO A 108 -4.31 -0.18 -3.95
CA PRO A 108 -4.08 0.42 -2.63
C PRO A 108 -5.27 0.26 -1.68
N THR A 109 -6.50 0.29 -2.20
CA THR A 109 -7.71 0.07 -1.42
C THR A 109 -7.75 -1.35 -0.87
N ALA A 110 -7.48 -2.36 -1.72
CA ALA A 110 -7.40 -3.76 -1.29
C ALA A 110 -6.31 -3.97 -0.23
N SER A 111 -5.14 -3.34 -0.37
CA SER A 111 -4.05 -3.40 0.62
C SER A 111 -4.50 -2.82 1.97
N ALA A 112 -5.13 -1.65 1.99
CA ALA A 112 -5.61 -1.02 3.21
C ALA A 112 -6.68 -1.87 3.92
N ILE A 113 -7.66 -2.42 3.19
CA ILE A 113 -8.70 -3.30 3.77
C ILE A 113 -8.06 -4.57 4.32
N ASN A 114 -7.09 -5.16 3.61
CA ASN A 114 -6.41 -6.37 4.04
C ASN A 114 -5.58 -6.14 5.31
N LEU A 115 -4.90 -5.00 5.44
CA LEU A 115 -4.21 -4.60 6.68
C LEU A 115 -5.21 -4.46 7.85
N GLY A 116 -6.38 -3.87 7.61
CA GLY A 116 -7.48 -3.82 8.57
C GLY A 116 -7.93 -5.23 9.00
N ALA A 117 -8.11 -6.13 8.05
CA ALA A 117 -8.49 -7.53 8.32
C ALA A 117 -7.41 -8.26 9.14
N ILE A 118 -6.13 -8.07 8.83
CA ILE A 118 -5.01 -8.62 9.61
C ILE A 118 -5.04 -8.07 11.05
N SER A 119 -5.28 -6.78 11.23
CA SER A 119 -5.32 -6.15 12.56
C SER A 119 -6.44 -6.72 13.42
N LEU A 120 -7.62 -6.93 12.86
CA LEU A 120 -8.78 -7.54 13.53
C LEU A 120 -8.53 -9.01 13.87
N GLU A 121 -7.92 -9.76 12.94
CA GLU A 121 -7.54 -11.16 13.15
C GLU A 121 -6.53 -11.28 14.30
N ARG A 122 -5.52 -10.39 14.35
CA ARG A 122 -4.54 -10.35 15.46
C ARG A 122 -5.20 -9.97 16.79
N THR A 123 -6.13 -9.05 16.81
CA THR A 123 -6.91 -8.69 17.98
C THR A 123 -7.68 -9.91 18.50
N HIS A 124 -8.40 -10.59 17.62
CA HIS A 124 -9.14 -11.80 17.98
C HIS A 124 -8.20 -12.90 18.51
N ALA A 125 -7.05 -13.14 17.87
CA ALA A 125 -6.05 -14.11 18.33
C ALA A 125 -5.50 -13.76 19.73
N THR A 126 -5.30 -12.47 20.01
CA THR A 126 -4.76 -12.00 21.29
C THR A 126 -5.80 -12.07 22.41
N PHE A 127 -7.05 -11.71 22.15
CA PHE A 127 -8.09 -11.65 23.20
C PHE A 127 -8.80 -12.97 23.42
N ARG A 128 -8.95 -13.82 22.38
CA ARG A 128 -9.68 -15.09 22.40
C ARG A 128 -8.86 -16.23 21.80
N PRO A 129 -7.70 -16.60 22.37
CA PRO A 129 -6.76 -17.54 21.75
C PRO A 129 -7.38 -18.93 21.50
N PHE A 130 -8.18 -19.45 22.43
CA PHE A 130 -8.86 -20.73 22.28
C PHE A 130 -9.88 -20.72 21.12
N GLN A 131 -10.67 -19.68 20.99
CA GLN A 131 -11.64 -19.54 19.90
C GLN A 131 -10.91 -19.33 18.55
N HIS A 132 -9.81 -18.60 18.55
CA HIS A 132 -8.99 -18.40 17.35
C HIS A 132 -8.43 -19.71 16.80
N CYS A 133 -8.01 -20.65 17.64
CA CYS A 133 -7.58 -21.98 17.21
C CYS A 133 -8.67 -22.79 16.50
N LEU A 134 -9.97 -22.49 16.77
CA LEU A 134 -11.10 -23.16 16.15
C LEU A 134 -11.55 -22.53 14.81
N ILE A 135 -10.99 -21.36 14.44
CA ILE A 135 -11.34 -20.66 13.20
C ILE A 135 -10.99 -21.56 11.99
N LYS A 136 -12.02 -21.85 11.18
CA LYS A 136 -11.87 -22.67 9.98
C LYS A 136 -11.18 -21.89 8.86
N LYS A 137 -10.42 -22.57 8.00
CA LYS A 137 -9.78 -21.96 6.80
C LYS A 137 -10.76 -21.19 5.91
N LYS A 138 -12.03 -21.62 5.88
CA LYS A 138 -13.10 -20.96 5.11
C LYS A 138 -13.33 -19.50 5.52
N ILE A 139 -13.10 -19.13 6.78
CA ILE A 139 -13.26 -17.75 7.27
C ILE A 139 -12.19 -16.85 6.65
N PHE A 140 -10.96 -17.31 6.55
CA PHE A 140 -9.89 -16.55 5.86
C PHE A 140 -10.21 -16.35 4.37
N GLY A 141 -10.72 -17.40 3.71
CA GLY A 141 -11.20 -17.29 2.32
C GLY A 141 -12.36 -16.29 2.18
N ALA A 142 -13.33 -16.32 3.09
CA ALA A 142 -14.42 -15.35 3.11
C ALA A 142 -13.91 -13.91 3.33
N THR A 143 -12.94 -13.71 4.22
CA THR A 143 -12.31 -12.40 4.45
C THR A 143 -11.64 -11.89 3.18
N ILE A 144 -10.88 -12.73 2.47
CA ILE A 144 -10.26 -12.38 1.18
C ILE A 144 -11.32 -12.02 0.14
N ALA A 145 -12.41 -12.80 0.05
CA ALA A 145 -13.51 -12.49 -0.84
C ALA A 145 -14.15 -11.12 -0.53
N ILE A 146 -14.38 -10.81 0.75
CA ILE A 146 -14.90 -9.51 1.19
C ILE A 146 -13.95 -8.38 0.77
N VAL A 147 -12.62 -8.53 0.93
CA VAL A 147 -11.64 -7.53 0.46
C VAL A 147 -11.84 -7.23 -1.01
N TRP A 148 -11.91 -8.26 -1.86
CA TRP A 148 -12.04 -8.06 -3.31
C TRP A 148 -13.42 -7.53 -3.73
N ILE A 149 -14.50 -7.99 -3.09
CA ILE A 149 -15.85 -7.48 -3.35
C ILE A 149 -15.94 -5.99 -2.99
N THR A 150 -15.48 -5.60 -1.81
CA THR A 150 -15.50 -4.19 -1.37
C THR A 150 -14.63 -3.32 -2.29
N THR A 151 -13.45 -3.79 -2.65
CA THR A 151 -12.55 -3.11 -3.58
C THR A 151 -13.19 -2.96 -4.97
N GLY A 152 -13.80 -4.02 -5.47
CA GLY A 152 -14.51 -4.01 -6.76
C GLY A 152 -15.67 -3.02 -6.78
N LEU A 153 -16.47 -2.96 -5.73
CA LEU A 153 -17.57 -2.00 -5.60
C LEU A 153 -17.07 -0.56 -5.61
N ILE A 154 -16.01 -0.25 -4.83
CA ILE A 154 -15.41 1.10 -4.80
C ILE A 154 -14.85 1.48 -6.18
N SER A 155 -14.13 0.57 -6.85
CA SER A 155 -13.53 0.84 -8.15
C SER A 155 -14.56 0.99 -9.27
N THR A 156 -15.63 0.19 -9.24
CA THR A 156 -16.75 0.30 -10.17
C THR A 156 -17.50 1.62 -9.94
N SER A 157 -17.71 2.02 -8.69
CA SER A 157 -18.33 3.30 -8.36
C SER A 157 -17.49 4.47 -8.89
N PHE A 158 -16.16 4.43 -8.75
CA PHE A 158 -15.25 5.43 -9.32
C PHE A 158 -15.38 5.50 -10.84
N PHE A 159 -15.38 4.36 -11.52
CA PHE A 159 -15.55 4.30 -12.97
C PHE A 159 -16.88 4.92 -13.41
N LEU A 160 -17.98 4.52 -12.78
CA LEU A 160 -19.32 5.02 -13.10
C LEU A 160 -19.45 6.53 -12.87
N VAL A 161 -18.94 7.03 -11.73
CA VAL A 161 -18.96 8.46 -11.44
C VAL A 161 -18.17 9.25 -12.48
N ASN A 162 -17.03 8.74 -12.95
CA ASN A 162 -16.24 9.38 -14.00
C ASN A 162 -16.97 9.41 -15.36
N VAL A 163 -17.72 8.35 -15.68
CA VAL A 163 -18.43 8.24 -16.96
C VAL A 163 -19.73 9.05 -16.96
N LEU A 164 -20.52 8.94 -15.89
CA LEU A 164 -21.88 9.47 -15.85
C LEU A 164 -21.99 10.84 -15.20
N HIS A 165 -21.18 11.13 -14.17
CA HIS A 165 -21.32 12.31 -13.32
C HIS A 165 -19.96 12.89 -12.91
N SER A 166 -19.20 13.43 -13.88
CA SER A 166 -17.86 13.96 -13.61
C SER A 166 -17.82 15.08 -12.54
N GLN A 167 -18.90 15.79 -12.33
CA GLN A 167 -19.02 16.81 -11.27
C GLN A 167 -19.05 16.18 -9.85
N ALA A 168 -19.46 14.93 -9.72
CA ALA A 168 -19.52 14.21 -8.45
C ALA A 168 -18.17 13.58 -8.04
N LEU A 169 -17.13 13.71 -8.85
CA LEU A 169 -15.79 13.14 -8.55
C LEU A 169 -15.22 13.68 -7.24
N HIS A 170 -15.41 14.95 -6.96
CA HIS A 170 -14.94 15.57 -5.72
C HIS A 170 -15.57 14.92 -4.47
N ILE A 171 -16.87 14.66 -4.51
CA ILE A 171 -17.59 13.97 -3.42
C ILE A 171 -17.09 12.53 -3.29
N PHE A 172 -16.88 11.87 -4.42
CA PHE A 172 -16.30 10.53 -4.43
C PHE A 172 -14.90 10.50 -3.81
N ASP A 173 -14.03 11.44 -4.15
CA ASP A 173 -12.68 11.52 -3.61
C ASP A 173 -12.68 11.75 -2.09
N ILE A 174 -13.53 12.66 -1.58
CA ILE A 174 -13.70 12.87 -0.14
C ILE A 174 -14.15 11.56 0.53
N SER A 175 -15.13 10.88 -0.03
CA SER A 175 -15.66 9.61 0.50
C SER A 175 -14.60 8.53 0.52
N TRP A 176 -13.79 8.43 -0.55
CA TRP A 176 -12.71 7.46 -0.68
C TRP A 176 -11.59 7.70 0.34
N PHE A 177 -11.12 8.94 0.52
CA PHE A 177 -10.13 9.27 1.55
C PHE A 177 -10.69 9.08 2.97
N SER A 178 -11.96 9.41 3.22
CA SER A 178 -12.63 9.14 4.50
C SER A 178 -12.70 7.65 4.80
N PHE A 179 -12.94 6.82 3.80
CA PHE A 179 -12.89 5.36 3.95
C PHE A 179 -11.48 4.87 4.33
N PHE A 180 -10.43 5.42 3.73
CA PHE A 180 -9.05 5.12 4.13
C PHE A 180 -8.76 5.53 5.58
N LEU A 181 -9.20 6.71 6.01
CA LEU A 181 -9.07 7.15 7.40
C LEU A 181 -9.81 6.21 8.34
N PHE A 182 -11.00 5.74 7.98
CA PHE A 182 -11.74 4.76 8.75
C PHE A 182 -11.00 3.43 8.87
N CYS A 183 -10.45 2.88 7.78
CA CYS A 183 -9.61 1.68 7.82
C CYS A 183 -8.40 1.85 8.75
N ASN A 184 -7.71 3.00 8.67
CA ASN A 184 -6.59 3.30 9.55
C ASN A 184 -7.00 3.41 11.02
N LEU A 185 -8.17 3.97 11.31
CA LEU A 185 -8.72 4.04 12.67
C LEU A 185 -8.96 2.64 13.25
N ILE A 186 -9.54 1.72 12.49
CA ILE A 186 -9.71 0.31 12.88
C ILE A 186 -8.35 -0.30 13.26
N ILE A 187 -7.34 -0.07 12.44
CA ILE A 187 -5.98 -0.57 12.66
C ILE A 187 -5.42 -0.01 13.98
N VAL A 188 -5.51 1.31 14.19
CA VAL A 188 -5.03 1.97 15.43
C VAL A 188 -5.72 1.40 16.66
N ILE A 189 -7.06 1.30 16.66
CA ILE A 189 -7.83 0.77 17.79
C ILE A 189 -7.44 -0.68 18.07
N SER A 190 -7.33 -1.51 17.03
CA SER A 190 -6.96 -2.92 17.14
C SER A 190 -5.61 -3.10 17.83
N TYR A 191 -4.59 -2.39 17.33
CA TYR A 191 -3.23 -2.56 17.88
C TYR A 191 -3.01 -1.83 19.20
N SER A 192 -3.70 -0.72 19.47
CA SER A 192 -3.71 -0.10 20.79
C SER A 192 -4.28 -1.04 21.84
N SER A 193 -5.38 -1.74 21.52
CA SER A 193 -5.98 -2.76 22.39
C SER A 193 -5.02 -3.92 22.67
N ILE A 194 -4.30 -4.39 21.63
CA ILE A 194 -3.27 -5.43 21.79
C ILE A 194 -2.13 -4.93 22.67
N ALA A 195 -1.64 -3.70 22.46
CA ALA A 195 -0.55 -3.11 23.24
C ALA A 195 -0.92 -3.01 24.72
N VAL A 196 -2.11 -2.51 25.05
CA VAL A 196 -2.62 -2.45 26.42
C VAL A 196 -2.62 -3.84 27.07
N LYS A 197 -3.14 -4.86 26.37
CA LYS A 197 -3.16 -6.24 26.90
C LYS A 197 -1.76 -6.81 27.12
N LEU A 198 -0.80 -6.52 26.25
CA LEU A 198 0.58 -6.98 26.39
C LEU A 198 1.30 -6.33 27.58
N VAL A 199 1.00 -5.04 27.86
CA VAL A 199 1.58 -4.29 28.99
C VAL A 199 0.94 -4.71 30.31
N SER A 200 -0.37 -4.96 30.34
CA SER A 200 -1.10 -5.33 31.56
C SER A 200 -0.75 -6.71 32.15
N GLY A 201 0.19 -7.45 31.54
CA GLY A 201 0.83 -8.63 32.16
C GLY A 201 -0.07 -9.86 32.40
N THR A 202 -1.32 -9.82 31.99
CA THR A 202 -2.34 -10.85 32.30
C THR A 202 -2.28 -12.06 31.35
N GLN A 203 -1.08 -12.62 31.11
CA GLN A 203 -1.00 -13.85 30.32
C GLN A 203 -0.58 -15.05 31.16
N PRO A 204 -1.39 -16.15 31.16
CA PRO A 204 -0.96 -17.40 31.79
C PRO A 204 0.26 -17.97 31.04
N HIS A 205 1.23 -18.48 31.81
CA HIS A 205 2.44 -19.14 31.33
C HIS A 205 2.10 -20.44 30.59
N HIS A 206 1.88 -20.37 29.26
CA HIS A 206 1.94 -21.56 28.42
C HIS A 206 3.16 -21.47 27.49
N HIS A 207 4.17 -22.30 27.75
CA HIS A 207 5.46 -22.32 27.06
C HIS A 207 5.36 -22.96 25.67
N GLY A 208 5.97 -22.34 24.68
CA GLY A 208 6.31 -22.92 23.37
C GLY A 208 5.53 -22.35 22.17
N ALA A 209 4.28 -22.72 21.95
CA ALA A 209 3.48 -22.26 20.80
C ALA A 209 3.13 -20.77 20.89
N THR A 210 2.96 -20.27 22.11
CA THR A 210 2.68 -18.87 22.45
C THR A 210 3.81 -17.91 22.10
N ASN A 211 5.07 -18.33 22.12
CA ASN A 211 6.20 -17.43 21.88
C ASN A 211 6.27 -17.01 20.40
N ARG A 212 5.98 -17.90 19.46
CA ARG A 212 5.97 -17.60 18.02
C ARG A 212 4.80 -16.68 17.63
N GLU A 213 3.61 -16.91 18.16
CA GLU A 213 2.45 -16.05 17.95
C GLU A 213 2.69 -14.65 18.55
N ARG A 214 3.35 -14.57 19.70
CA ARG A 214 3.74 -13.32 20.33
C ARG A 214 4.75 -12.53 19.47
N VAL A 215 5.76 -13.20 18.90
CA VAL A 215 6.72 -12.58 17.98
C VAL A 215 5.99 -12.08 16.73
N LEU A 216 5.11 -12.87 16.14
CA LEU A 216 4.32 -12.47 14.98
C LEU A 216 3.43 -11.26 15.29
N THR A 217 2.72 -11.27 16.42
CA THR A 217 1.86 -10.14 16.84
C THR A 217 2.68 -8.86 17.06
N LYS A 218 3.83 -8.94 17.73
CA LYS A 218 4.73 -7.78 17.91
C LYS A 218 5.28 -7.27 16.58
N THR A 219 5.60 -8.18 15.65
CA THR A 219 6.07 -7.81 14.31
C THR A 219 4.98 -7.08 13.55
N LEU A 220 3.77 -7.62 13.52
CA LEU A 220 2.64 -7.00 12.82
C LEU A 220 2.22 -5.68 13.48
N PHE A 221 2.32 -5.55 14.80
CA PHE A 221 2.14 -4.26 15.47
C PHE A 221 3.13 -3.20 14.96
N PHE A 222 4.43 -3.56 14.89
CA PHE A 222 5.46 -2.65 14.41
C PHE A 222 5.27 -2.28 12.93
N VAL A 223 4.97 -3.29 12.08
CA VAL A 223 4.60 -3.08 10.67
C VAL A 223 3.50 -2.02 10.56
N THR A 224 2.46 -2.17 11.35
CA THR A 224 1.30 -1.29 11.27
C THR A 224 1.60 0.13 11.73
N VAL A 225 2.39 0.31 12.80
CA VAL A 225 2.79 1.65 13.24
C VAL A 225 3.57 2.36 12.14
N VAL A 226 4.52 1.66 11.49
CA VAL A 226 5.28 2.21 10.38
C VAL A 226 4.36 2.49 9.18
N SER A 227 3.42 1.59 8.87
CA SER A 227 2.43 1.79 7.80
C SER A 227 1.59 3.04 8.02
N LEU A 228 1.14 3.28 9.25
CA LEU A 228 0.37 4.48 9.59
C LEU A 228 1.20 5.76 9.37
N LEU A 229 2.44 5.77 9.82
CA LEU A 229 3.34 6.92 9.65
C LEU A 229 3.62 7.23 8.17
N LEU A 230 3.65 6.21 7.31
CA LEU A 230 3.89 6.38 5.88
C LEU A 230 2.63 6.82 5.12
N VAL A 231 1.46 6.32 5.50
CA VAL A 231 0.22 6.51 4.73
C VAL A 231 -0.59 7.72 5.18
N LEU A 232 -0.69 7.98 6.49
CA LEU A 232 -1.52 9.06 7.04
C LEU A 232 -1.17 10.45 6.50
N PRO A 233 0.10 10.87 6.34
CA PRO A 233 0.42 12.21 5.84
C PRO A 233 -0.17 12.46 4.45
N TYR A 234 -0.13 11.47 3.55
CA TYR A 234 -0.72 11.58 2.22
C TYR A 234 -2.24 11.71 2.27
N ILE A 235 -2.90 10.83 3.05
CA ILE A 235 -4.37 10.83 3.17
C ILE A 235 -4.87 12.14 3.75
N ILE A 236 -4.23 12.63 4.84
CA ILE A 236 -4.57 13.90 5.47
C ILE A 236 -4.39 15.04 4.47
N SER A 237 -3.23 15.11 3.78
CA SER A 237 -2.96 16.13 2.78
C SER A 237 -4.04 16.17 1.70
N LYS A 238 -4.43 15.01 1.16
CA LYS A 238 -5.46 14.91 0.12
C LYS A 238 -6.86 15.22 0.63
N THR A 239 -7.19 14.85 1.84
CA THR A 239 -8.47 15.20 2.46
C THR A 239 -8.59 16.72 2.63
N LEU A 240 -7.54 17.36 3.16
CA LEU A 240 -7.49 18.82 3.36
C LEU A 240 -7.54 19.59 2.03
N GLU A 241 -6.88 19.09 0.99
CA GLU A 241 -6.94 19.63 -0.38
C GLU A 241 -8.38 19.59 -0.92
N ASN A 242 -9.04 18.43 -0.82
CA ASN A 242 -10.42 18.26 -1.26
C ASN A 242 -11.43 19.09 -0.47
N MET A 243 -11.13 19.43 0.79
CA MET A 243 -11.95 20.35 1.58
C MET A 243 -11.75 21.83 1.19
N SER A 244 -10.94 22.10 0.16
CA SER A 244 -10.68 23.45 -0.39
C SER A 244 -10.19 24.46 0.66
N LEU A 245 -9.40 24.01 1.64
CA LEU A 245 -8.89 24.89 2.69
C LEU A 245 -8.01 26.00 2.12
N PRO A 246 -8.15 27.25 2.60
CA PRO A 246 -7.41 28.42 2.08
C PRO A 246 -5.90 28.22 2.07
N THR A 247 -5.35 27.45 3.02
CA THR A 247 -3.93 27.17 3.18
C THR A 247 -3.34 26.50 1.92
N TYR A 248 -4.09 25.62 1.25
CA TYR A 248 -3.63 24.96 0.03
C TYR A 248 -3.56 25.89 -1.18
N LYS A 249 -4.40 26.93 -1.22
CA LYS A 249 -4.41 27.95 -2.29
C LYS A 249 -3.18 28.87 -2.23
N MET A 250 -2.53 28.97 -1.08
CA MET A 250 -1.34 29.82 -0.86
C MET A 250 -0.03 29.12 -1.20
N ILE A 251 -0.03 27.77 -1.37
CA ILE A 251 1.19 27.01 -1.69
C ILE A 251 1.54 27.19 -3.17
N SER A 252 2.81 27.48 -3.46
CA SER A 252 3.26 27.56 -4.86
C SER A 252 3.06 26.21 -5.57
N ARG A 253 2.74 26.23 -6.85
CA ARG A 253 2.50 25.03 -7.65
C ARG A 253 3.68 24.05 -7.61
N GLY A 254 4.93 24.54 -7.65
CA GLY A 254 6.12 23.70 -7.56
C GLY A 254 6.29 23.05 -6.19
N THR A 255 6.04 23.79 -5.11
CA THR A 255 6.09 23.25 -3.74
C THR A 255 5.01 22.18 -3.53
N TYR A 256 3.79 22.45 -4.01
CA TYR A 256 2.70 21.48 -3.98
C TYR A 256 3.06 20.19 -4.74
N PHE A 257 3.63 20.30 -5.93
CA PHE A 257 4.06 19.17 -6.74
C PHE A 257 5.09 18.29 -6.00
N ARG A 258 6.13 18.91 -5.43
CA ARG A 258 7.18 18.20 -4.66
C ARG A 258 6.59 17.51 -3.43
N LEU A 259 5.78 18.23 -2.66
CA LEU A 259 5.14 17.70 -1.46
C LEU A 259 4.22 16.53 -1.81
N ASN A 260 3.38 16.68 -2.83
CA ASN A 260 2.46 15.62 -3.25
C ASN A 260 3.19 14.35 -3.68
N ASN A 261 4.22 14.47 -4.53
CA ASN A 261 5.00 13.31 -4.97
C ASN A 261 5.78 12.67 -3.82
N PHE A 262 6.33 13.46 -2.90
CA PHE A 262 7.02 12.94 -1.72
C PHE A 262 6.07 12.16 -0.80
N LEU A 263 4.90 12.71 -0.49
CA LEU A 263 3.91 12.05 0.34
C LEU A 263 3.35 10.78 -0.34
N LEU A 264 3.19 10.82 -1.65
CA LEU A 264 2.72 9.69 -2.43
C LEU A 264 3.77 8.57 -2.47
N PHE A 265 5.05 8.90 -2.63
CA PHE A 265 6.17 7.97 -2.49
C PHE A 265 6.15 7.29 -1.11
N LEU A 266 6.00 8.04 -0.02
CA LEU A 266 5.87 7.46 1.32
C LEU A 266 4.67 6.51 1.42
N CYS A 267 3.55 6.89 0.83
CA CYS A 267 2.34 6.07 0.83
C CYS A 267 2.55 4.72 0.12
N TYR A 268 3.23 4.69 -1.02
CA TYR A 268 3.56 3.45 -1.73
C TYR A 268 4.67 2.65 -1.05
N ALA A 269 5.65 3.33 -0.41
CA ALA A 269 6.70 2.69 0.37
C ALA A 269 6.15 1.80 1.51
N ASN A 270 4.90 2.01 1.93
CA ASN A 270 4.19 1.11 2.83
C ASN A 270 4.22 -0.35 2.35
N SER A 271 4.05 -0.59 1.04
CA SER A 271 4.09 -1.94 0.47
C SER A 271 5.50 -2.56 0.44
N LEU A 272 6.57 -1.76 0.63
CA LEU A 272 7.95 -2.24 0.80
C LEU A 272 8.22 -2.67 2.25
N VAL A 273 7.59 -2.03 3.22
CA VAL A 273 7.84 -2.25 4.64
C VAL A 273 7.46 -3.67 5.05
N ASN A 274 6.37 -4.22 4.50
CA ASN A 274 5.85 -5.53 4.86
C ASN A 274 6.90 -6.66 4.67
N PRO A 275 7.48 -6.88 3.47
CA PRO A 275 8.50 -7.89 3.25
C PRO A 275 9.77 -7.69 4.08
N VAL A 276 10.21 -6.44 4.20
CA VAL A 276 11.41 -6.08 4.95
C VAL A 276 11.26 -6.47 6.43
N LEU A 277 10.15 -6.10 7.04
CA LEU A 277 9.90 -6.41 8.44
C LEU A 277 9.70 -7.90 8.69
N TYR A 278 9.11 -8.66 7.76
CA TYR A 278 9.03 -10.13 7.87
C TYR A 278 10.42 -10.76 7.84
N ALA A 279 11.32 -10.29 6.98
CA ALA A 279 12.70 -10.78 6.88
C ALA A 279 13.50 -10.51 8.17
N PHE A 280 13.29 -9.37 8.84
CA PHE A 280 14.01 -9.04 10.06
C PHE A 280 13.40 -9.63 11.33
N ARG A 281 12.08 -9.79 11.39
CA ARG A 281 11.35 -10.09 12.64
C ARG A 281 10.87 -11.52 12.75
N ILE A 282 10.73 -12.27 11.65
CA ILE A 282 10.27 -13.65 11.63
C ILE A 282 11.47 -14.56 11.37
N PRO A 283 12.03 -15.27 12.39
CA PRO A 283 13.24 -16.08 12.23
C PRO A 283 13.10 -17.18 11.18
N GLU A 284 11.92 -17.81 11.10
CA GLU A 284 11.63 -18.84 10.12
C GLU A 284 11.66 -18.27 8.70
N PHE A 285 11.11 -17.06 8.49
CA PHE A 285 11.15 -16.37 7.21
C PHE A 285 12.58 -16.01 6.81
N LYS A 286 13.38 -15.50 7.75
CA LYS A 286 14.79 -15.18 7.55
C LYS A 286 15.58 -16.42 7.10
N LYS A 287 15.43 -17.56 7.83
CA LYS A 287 16.09 -18.84 7.47
C LYS A 287 15.69 -19.32 6.09
N ALA A 288 14.39 -19.27 5.78
CA ALA A 288 13.86 -19.65 4.48
C ALA A 288 14.39 -18.75 3.35
N LEU A 289 14.46 -17.44 3.58
CA LEU A 289 15.02 -16.48 2.64
C LEU A 289 16.49 -16.83 2.31
N PHE A 290 17.32 -17.08 3.32
CA PHE A 290 18.71 -17.49 3.12
C PHE A 290 18.81 -18.83 2.38
N SER A 291 17.94 -19.79 2.64
CA SER A 291 17.93 -21.08 1.94
C SER A 291 17.58 -20.94 0.45
N VAL A 292 16.73 -19.99 0.09
CA VAL A 292 16.39 -19.69 -1.31
C VAL A 292 17.62 -19.18 -2.07
N PHE A 293 18.45 -18.33 -1.43
CA PHE A 293 19.67 -17.81 -2.05
C PHE A 293 20.82 -18.83 -2.05
N HIS A 294 21.02 -19.61 -0.98
CA HIS A 294 22.13 -20.59 -0.88
C HIS A 294 21.93 -21.82 -1.78
N ARG A 295 20.69 -22.30 -1.99
CA ARG A 295 20.42 -23.41 -2.91
C ARG A 295 20.80 -23.11 -4.36
N ARG A 296 20.88 -21.85 -4.75
CA ARG A 296 21.36 -21.44 -6.07
C ARG A 296 22.89 -21.59 -6.23
N SER A 297 23.63 -21.73 -5.14
CA SER A 297 25.11 -21.78 -5.13
C SER A 297 25.69 -23.20 -5.10
N GLN A 298 24.86 -24.25 -4.99
CA GLN A 298 25.37 -25.64 -5.12
C GLN A 298 25.32 -26.05 -6.60
N PRO A 299 26.47 -26.31 -7.23
CA PRO A 299 26.50 -26.93 -8.55
C PRO A 299 25.86 -28.33 -8.46
N ALA A 300 25.13 -28.70 -9.51
CA ALA A 300 24.51 -30.02 -9.63
C ALA A 300 25.55 -31.11 -9.30
N GLN A 301 25.31 -31.87 -8.25
CA GLN A 301 26.11 -33.08 -8.00
C GLN A 301 25.86 -34.02 -9.18
N VAL A 302 26.86 -34.16 -10.04
CA VAL A 302 26.93 -35.17 -11.08
C VAL A 302 27.03 -36.51 -10.34
N PHE A 303 25.96 -37.28 -10.33
CA PHE A 303 26.02 -38.69 -9.88
C PHE A 303 26.90 -39.45 -10.89
N PRO A 304 27.98 -40.11 -10.45
CA PRO A 304 28.69 -40.99 -11.35
C PRO A 304 27.76 -42.18 -11.67
N LEU A 305 27.53 -42.38 -12.96
CA LEU A 305 26.92 -43.60 -13.49
C LEU A 305 27.94 -44.71 -13.31
N ASN A 306 27.69 -45.66 -12.40
CA ASN A 306 28.31 -46.96 -12.35
C ASN A 306 27.55 -47.93 -13.22
#